data_dca551891b07205528e0bbd48ba59f20
#
_entry.id   dca551891b07205528e0bbd48ba59f20
#
_cell.length_a   1.000
_cell.length_b   1.000
_cell.length_c   1.000
_cell.angle_alpha   90.00
_cell.angle_beta   90.00
_cell.angle_gamma   90.00
#
_symmetry.space_group_name_H-M   'P 1'
#
loop_
_entity.id
_entity.type
_entity.pdbx_description
1 polymer ?
#
loop_
_entity_poly.entity_id
_entity_poly.type
_entity_poly.pdbx_seq_one_letter_code
_entity_poly.pdbx_strand_id
1 'polypeptide(L)'
;MEVKFEDLEKADLIVDCIYKGGTAPNMSAEPFHKLIPGCENSGGFRKKLREDGSGKYAYVILYTSMEELEWPDFLEEETGIFRYYGDNREPGRALTDTKKKGNLILEKTFELLNQGVHLDDIPPFFVFKKTGNGRDVQFLGLAAPGNPKISPDKDLVAFWRTIKEKRFQ
;
A
#
# COMPACT_ATOMS: atom_id res chain seq x y z
N MET A 1 15.82 11.76 -8.65
CA MET A 1 15.81 11.04 -9.96
C MET A 1 14.37 10.96 -10.45
N GLU A 2 14.16 11.09 -11.75
CA GLU A 2 12.82 10.96 -12.35
C GLU A 2 12.90 10.07 -13.58
N VAL A 3 11.87 9.25 -13.80
CA VAL A 3 11.70 8.41 -14.99
C VAL A 3 10.45 8.86 -15.73
N LYS A 4 10.57 9.10 -17.03
CA LYS A 4 9.47 9.53 -17.88
C LYS A 4 8.47 8.40 -18.12
N PHE A 5 7.21 8.76 -18.38
CA PHE A 5 6.12 7.80 -18.59
C PHE A 5 6.39 6.81 -19.75
N GLU A 6 7.01 7.26 -20.83
CA GLU A 6 7.37 6.43 -21.97
C GLU A 6 8.45 5.38 -21.67
N ASP A 7 9.28 5.60 -20.64
CA ASP A 7 10.41 4.75 -20.29
C ASP A 7 10.09 3.75 -19.15
N LEU A 8 8.88 3.82 -18.56
CA LEU A 8 8.51 3.07 -17.37
C LEU A 8 8.60 1.55 -17.52
N GLU A 9 8.30 1.01 -18.70
CA GLU A 9 8.32 -0.44 -18.95
C GLU A 9 9.72 -1.06 -18.80
N LYS A 10 10.76 -0.24 -18.92
CA LYS A 10 12.17 -0.67 -18.81
C LYS A 10 12.85 -0.16 -17.54
N ALA A 11 12.10 0.54 -16.69
CA ALA A 11 12.65 1.17 -15.52
C ALA A 11 12.76 0.18 -14.35
N ASP A 12 13.86 0.28 -13.62
CA ASP A 12 14.00 -0.36 -12.31
C ASP A 12 13.30 0.44 -11.23
N LEU A 13 12.89 -0.23 -10.15
CA LEU A 13 12.38 0.42 -8.94
C LEU A 13 13.55 0.90 -8.09
N ILE A 14 13.73 2.19 -8.03
CA ILE A 14 14.78 2.86 -7.26
C ILE A 14 14.13 3.67 -6.14
N VAL A 15 14.57 3.49 -4.91
CA VAL A 15 14.05 4.23 -3.75
C VAL A 15 14.19 5.73 -3.99
N ASP A 16 13.17 6.48 -3.63
CA ASP A 16 13.01 7.95 -3.82
C ASP A 16 12.92 8.42 -5.27
N CYS A 17 12.94 7.50 -6.24
CA CYS A 17 12.71 7.86 -7.63
C CYS A 17 11.24 8.22 -7.88
N ILE A 18 11.03 9.26 -8.68
CA ILE A 18 9.71 9.70 -9.14
C ILE A 18 9.45 9.10 -10.51
N TYR A 19 8.34 8.42 -10.66
CA TYR A 19 7.85 7.84 -11.90
C TYR A 19 6.71 8.70 -12.42
N LYS A 20 6.93 9.30 -13.58
CA LYS A 20 6.00 10.28 -14.15
C LYS A 20 4.73 9.61 -14.62
N GLY A 21 3.60 10.26 -14.37
CA GLY A 21 2.32 9.90 -14.98
C GLY A 21 2.24 10.33 -16.43
N GLY A 22 1.34 9.68 -17.18
CA GLY A 22 1.01 10.09 -18.55
C GLY A 22 0.07 11.30 -18.60
N THR A 23 -0.26 11.72 -19.79
CA THR A 23 -1.11 12.89 -20.06
C THR A 23 -2.59 12.54 -20.28
N ALA A 24 -2.94 11.26 -20.42
CA ALA A 24 -4.31 10.84 -20.64
C ALA A 24 -5.23 11.23 -19.45
N PRO A 25 -6.50 11.57 -19.68
CA PRO A 25 -7.41 12.00 -18.62
C PRO A 25 -7.92 10.86 -17.72
N ASN A 26 -7.64 9.62 -18.09
CA ASN A 26 -8.11 8.42 -17.40
C ASN A 26 -6.98 7.66 -16.67
N MET A 27 -7.30 6.50 -16.13
CA MET A 27 -6.36 5.66 -15.38
C MET A 27 -5.20 5.10 -16.22
N SER A 28 -5.28 5.16 -17.57
CA SER A 28 -4.15 4.75 -18.43
C SER A 28 -2.92 5.65 -18.29
N ALA A 29 -3.08 6.84 -17.72
CA ALA A 29 -1.98 7.75 -17.40
C ALA A 29 -1.29 7.41 -16.08
N GLU A 30 -1.80 6.44 -15.31
CA GLU A 30 -1.19 6.03 -14.05
C GLU A 30 0.05 5.16 -14.32
N PRO A 31 1.17 5.39 -13.61
CA PRO A 31 2.43 4.69 -13.89
C PRO A 31 2.41 3.17 -13.67
N PHE A 32 1.59 2.70 -12.73
CA PHE A 32 1.69 1.32 -12.21
C PHE A 32 1.57 0.23 -13.27
N HIS A 33 0.65 0.36 -14.24
CA HIS A 33 0.45 -0.69 -15.24
C HIS A 33 1.66 -0.90 -16.18
N LYS A 34 2.48 0.14 -16.35
CA LYS A 34 3.75 0.07 -17.10
C LYS A 34 4.91 -0.36 -16.20
N LEU A 35 4.95 0.20 -15.00
CA LEU A 35 6.05 0.02 -14.06
C LEU A 35 6.01 -1.37 -13.39
N ILE A 36 4.81 -1.85 -13.09
CA ILE A 36 4.57 -3.13 -12.40
C ILE A 36 3.48 -3.91 -13.17
N PRO A 37 3.85 -4.68 -14.19
CA PRO A 37 2.88 -5.40 -15.00
C PRO A 37 1.98 -6.34 -14.19
N GLY A 38 0.69 -6.33 -14.51
CA GLY A 38 -0.33 -7.12 -13.82
C GLY A 38 -0.83 -6.54 -12.51
N CYS A 39 -0.41 -5.32 -12.16
CA CYS A 39 -0.93 -4.58 -11.03
C CYS A 39 -2.41 -4.24 -11.22
N GLU A 40 -3.21 -4.30 -10.15
CA GLU A 40 -4.56 -3.74 -10.13
C GLU A 40 -4.52 -2.24 -10.47
N ASN A 41 -5.52 -1.75 -11.18
CA ASN A 41 -5.55 -0.40 -11.75
C ASN A 41 -6.26 0.65 -10.89
N SER A 42 -6.65 0.35 -9.67
CA SER A 42 -7.37 1.29 -8.81
C SER A 42 -7.15 1.03 -7.32
N GLY A 43 -7.34 2.10 -6.53
CA GLY A 43 -7.26 2.07 -5.08
C GLY A 43 -5.84 2.23 -4.52
N GLY A 44 -5.77 2.40 -3.22
CA GLY A 44 -4.52 2.55 -2.48
C GLY A 44 -3.92 1.23 -2.01
N PHE A 45 -4.72 0.17 -1.94
CA PHE A 45 -4.27 -1.19 -1.66
C PHE A 45 -4.44 -2.02 -2.92
N ARG A 46 -3.32 -2.46 -3.52
CA ARG A 46 -3.31 -3.23 -4.75
C ARG A 46 -2.52 -4.51 -4.56
N LYS A 47 -2.89 -5.56 -5.28
CA LYS A 47 -2.30 -6.88 -5.13
C LYS A 47 -2.32 -7.65 -6.44
N LYS A 48 -1.44 -8.63 -6.53
CA LYS A 48 -1.46 -9.64 -7.59
C LYS A 48 -1.33 -11.02 -6.98
N LEU A 49 -2.18 -11.95 -7.41
CA LEU A 49 -2.04 -13.37 -7.06
C LEU A 49 -0.85 -14.00 -7.80
N ARG A 50 -0.25 -15.01 -7.19
CA ARG A 50 0.71 -15.90 -7.88
C ARG A 50 -0.01 -16.67 -8.98
N GLU A 51 0.71 -16.97 -10.05
CA GLU A 51 0.18 -17.71 -11.20
C GLU A 51 0.20 -19.24 -11.01
N ASP A 52 0.66 -19.70 -9.85
CA ASP A 52 0.79 -21.11 -9.48
C ASP A 52 -0.51 -21.76 -8.96
N GLY A 53 -1.62 -21.03 -8.92
CA GLY A 53 -2.90 -21.50 -8.40
C GLY A 53 -2.98 -21.67 -6.88
N SER A 54 -1.96 -21.25 -6.12
CA SER A 54 -1.91 -21.39 -4.65
C SER A 54 -2.88 -20.47 -3.90
N GLY A 55 -3.41 -19.45 -4.57
CA GLY A 55 -4.20 -18.38 -3.93
C GLY A 55 -3.37 -17.41 -3.10
N LYS A 56 -2.04 -17.53 -3.13
CA LYS A 56 -1.11 -16.63 -2.45
C LYS A 56 -0.82 -15.40 -3.31
N TYR A 57 -0.37 -14.33 -2.67
CA TYR A 57 -0.07 -13.09 -3.39
C TYR A 57 1.39 -13.07 -3.86
N ALA A 58 1.60 -12.61 -5.08
CA ALA A 58 2.93 -12.37 -5.63
C ALA A 58 3.52 -11.09 -5.04
N TYR A 59 2.70 -10.06 -4.88
CA TYR A 59 3.06 -8.81 -4.23
C TYR A 59 1.83 -8.02 -3.78
N VAL A 60 2.06 -7.04 -2.91
CA VAL A 60 1.11 -6.02 -2.51
C VAL A 60 1.73 -4.65 -2.75
N ILE A 61 0.92 -3.69 -3.21
CA ILE A 61 1.30 -2.29 -3.32
C ILE A 61 0.47 -1.48 -2.33
N LEU A 62 1.15 -0.74 -1.48
CA LEU A 62 0.57 0.28 -0.62
C LEU A 62 0.82 1.64 -1.28
N TYR A 63 -0.25 2.24 -1.80
CA TYR A 63 -0.20 3.52 -2.50
C TYR A 63 -0.96 4.57 -1.70
N THR A 64 -0.24 5.51 -1.12
CA THR A 64 -0.75 6.48 -0.17
C THR A 64 -0.49 7.91 -0.61
N SER A 65 -1.35 8.85 -0.19
CA SER A 65 -1.05 10.28 -0.28
C SER A 65 -0.24 10.77 0.91
N MET A 66 -0.33 10.10 2.06
CA MET A 66 0.14 10.56 3.37
C MET A 66 -0.52 11.87 3.85
N GLU A 67 -1.63 12.25 3.24
CA GLU A 67 -2.33 13.53 3.52
C GLU A 67 -3.70 13.34 4.19
N GLU A 68 -4.09 12.09 4.46
CA GLU A 68 -5.36 11.79 5.11
C GLU A 68 -5.34 12.21 6.58
N LEU A 69 -6.18 13.15 6.95
CA LEU A 69 -6.20 13.71 8.31
C LEU A 69 -6.73 12.74 9.36
N GLU A 70 -7.66 11.86 8.98
CA GLU A 70 -8.29 10.92 9.92
C GLU A 70 -7.46 9.65 10.10
N TRP A 71 -6.80 9.21 9.03
CA TRP A 71 -6.00 8.00 8.97
C TRP A 71 -4.66 8.30 8.29
N PRO A 72 -3.77 9.04 8.98
CA PRO A 72 -2.53 9.53 8.37
C PRO A 72 -1.49 8.42 8.27
N ASP A 73 -1.34 7.84 7.09
CA ASP A 73 -0.16 7.02 6.83
C ASP A 73 1.09 7.87 6.99
N PHE A 74 2.13 7.29 7.56
CA PHE A 74 3.31 8.04 7.93
C PHE A 74 4.59 7.21 7.79
N LEU A 75 5.60 7.78 7.17
CA LEU A 75 6.97 7.26 7.15
C LEU A 75 7.84 8.06 8.10
N GLU A 76 8.38 7.40 9.11
CA GLU A 76 9.41 7.95 9.98
C GLU A 76 10.77 7.74 9.31
N GLU A 77 11.28 8.76 8.65
CA GLU A 77 12.48 8.66 7.81
C GLU A 77 13.74 8.22 8.57
N GLU A 78 13.88 8.66 9.83
CA GLU A 78 15.05 8.34 10.65
C GLU A 78 15.13 6.85 11.00
N THR A 79 14.00 6.17 11.15
CA THR A 79 13.92 4.77 11.57
C THR A 79 13.54 3.83 10.43
N GLY A 80 13.01 4.37 9.34
CA GLY A 80 12.44 3.62 8.24
C GLY A 80 11.12 2.93 8.58
N ILE A 81 10.45 3.32 9.67
CA ILE A 81 9.17 2.73 10.07
C ILE A 81 8.03 3.38 9.30
N PHE A 82 7.30 2.56 8.55
CA PHE A 82 6.10 2.98 7.86
C PHE A 82 4.84 2.53 8.62
N ARG A 83 4.01 3.48 8.99
CA ARG A 83 2.69 3.25 9.61
C ARG A 83 1.61 3.36 8.57
N TYR A 84 0.85 2.28 8.41
CA TYR A 84 -0.22 2.19 7.45
C TYR A 84 -1.56 1.91 8.15
N TYR A 85 -2.57 2.72 7.88
CA TYR A 85 -3.88 2.64 8.54
C TYR A 85 -4.88 1.71 7.85
N GLY A 86 -4.44 0.89 6.93
CA GLY A 86 -5.30 -0.08 6.29
C GLY A 86 -6.24 0.53 5.22
N ASP A 87 -7.28 -0.23 4.87
CA ASP A 87 -8.17 0.12 3.76
C ASP A 87 -9.66 0.23 4.15
N ASN A 88 -10.00 0.16 5.45
CA ASN A 88 -11.38 0.34 5.90
C ASN A 88 -11.67 1.82 6.16
N ARG A 89 -12.47 2.44 5.28
CA ARG A 89 -12.89 3.84 5.37
C ARG A 89 -14.40 4.00 5.53
N GLU A 90 -15.14 2.89 5.64
CA GLU A 90 -16.59 2.90 5.75
C GLU A 90 -17.02 2.66 7.20
N PRO A 91 -17.71 3.64 7.84
CA PRO A 91 -18.25 3.47 9.19
C PRO A 91 -19.20 2.29 9.30
N GLY A 92 -19.13 1.58 10.42
CA GLY A 92 -20.03 0.45 10.73
C GLY A 92 -19.72 -0.86 10.01
N ARG A 93 -18.72 -0.90 9.13
CA ARG A 93 -18.26 -2.12 8.47
C ARG A 93 -17.24 -2.86 9.34
N ALA A 94 -17.24 -4.18 9.31
CA ALA A 94 -16.21 -4.97 9.99
C ALA A 94 -14.81 -4.63 9.46
N LEU A 95 -13.81 -4.63 10.32
CA LEU A 95 -12.46 -4.16 10.04
C LEU A 95 -11.83 -4.84 8.81
N THR A 96 -12.07 -6.14 8.64
CA THR A 96 -11.52 -6.94 7.54
C THR A 96 -12.47 -7.09 6.34
N ASP A 97 -13.72 -6.58 6.45
CA ASP A 97 -14.70 -6.64 5.35
C ASP A 97 -14.57 -5.42 4.46
N THR A 98 -13.45 -5.30 3.78
CA THR A 98 -13.19 -4.20 2.84
C THR A 98 -13.24 -4.70 1.40
N LYS A 99 -13.52 -3.79 0.46
CA LYS A 99 -13.62 -4.13 -0.96
C LYS A 99 -12.34 -4.76 -1.51
N LYS A 100 -11.20 -4.25 -1.11
CA LYS A 100 -9.88 -4.74 -1.55
C LYS A 100 -9.32 -5.86 -0.68
N LYS A 101 -9.99 -6.17 0.44
CA LYS A 101 -9.52 -7.14 1.44
C LYS A 101 -8.14 -6.82 2.02
N GLY A 102 -7.75 -5.55 1.99
CA GLY A 102 -6.43 -5.11 2.45
C GLY A 102 -6.20 -5.42 3.92
N ASN A 103 -7.12 -5.05 4.79
CA ASN A 103 -7.00 -5.34 6.23
C ASN A 103 -6.96 -6.85 6.52
N LEU A 104 -7.70 -7.67 5.77
CA LEU A 104 -7.63 -9.13 5.91
C LEU A 104 -6.26 -9.68 5.50
N ILE A 105 -5.67 -9.15 4.44
CA ILE A 105 -4.33 -9.54 3.99
C ILE A 105 -3.27 -9.14 5.01
N LEU A 106 -3.39 -7.93 5.60
CA LEU A 106 -2.51 -7.48 6.67
C LEU A 106 -2.61 -8.38 7.90
N GLU A 107 -3.83 -8.69 8.35
CA GLU A 107 -4.07 -9.60 9.49
C GLU A 107 -3.38 -10.95 9.27
N LYS A 108 -3.61 -11.59 8.12
CA LYS A 108 -2.96 -12.87 7.78
C LYS A 108 -1.44 -12.75 7.68
N THR A 109 -0.93 -11.65 7.16
CA THR A 109 0.51 -11.38 7.08
C THR A 109 1.16 -11.36 8.46
N PHE A 110 0.55 -10.62 9.40
CA PHE A 110 1.06 -10.55 10.77
C PHE A 110 0.84 -11.84 11.57
N GLU A 111 -0.22 -12.59 11.30
CA GLU A 111 -0.39 -13.94 11.85
C GLU A 111 0.76 -14.87 11.46
N LEU A 112 1.11 -14.93 10.16
CA LEU A 112 2.24 -15.73 9.67
C LEU A 112 3.56 -15.28 10.30
N LEU A 113 3.80 -13.96 10.36
CA LEU A 113 5.00 -13.40 10.98
C LEU A 113 5.11 -13.82 12.45
N ASN A 114 4.04 -13.70 13.22
CA ASN A 114 4.03 -13.98 14.65
C ASN A 114 4.13 -15.48 14.95
N GLN A 115 3.60 -16.33 14.08
CA GLN A 115 3.74 -17.78 14.18
C GLN A 115 5.15 -18.27 13.79
N GLY A 116 5.88 -17.48 12.99
CA GLY A 116 7.22 -17.82 12.51
C GLY A 116 7.27 -19.01 11.55
N VAL A 117 6.12 -19.35 10.93
CA VAL A 117 5.99 -20.45 9.96
C VAL A 117 5.45 -19.93 8.64
N HIS A 118 5.80 -20.62 7.55
CA HIS A 118 5.36 -20.23 6.20
C HIS A 118 5.66 -18.77 5.83
N LEU A 119 6.81 -18.26 6.25
CA LEU A 119 7.21 -16.87 6.00
C LEU A 119 7.32 -16.55 4.50
N ASP A 120 7.58 -17.54 3.67
CA ASP A 120 7.59 -17.41 2.20
C ASP A 120 6.19 -17.10 1.60
N ASP A 121 5.14 -17.24 2.39
CA ASP A 121 3.78 -16.88 2.00
C ASP A 121 3.48 -15.40 2.22
N ILE A 122 4.32 -14.69 2.97
CA ILE A 122 4.24 -13.25 3.12
C ILE A 122 4.69 -12.58 1.83
N PRO A 123 3.81 -11.82 1.15
CA PRO A 123 4.19 -11.15 -0.09
C PRO A 123 5.11 -9.96 0.19
N PRO A 124 5.95 -9.55 -0.76
CA PRO A 124 6.63 -8.26 -0.68
C PRO A 124 5.62 -7.13 -0.77
N PHE A 125 5.82 -6.10 0.07
CA PHE A 125 5.02 -4.87 0.08
C PHE A 125 5.82 -3.74 -0.55
N PHE A 126 5.35 -3.22 -1.67
CA PHE A 126 5.91 -2.05 -2.34
C PHE A 126 5.17 -0.81 -1.87
N VAL A 127 5.89 0.17 -1.35
CA VAL A 127 5.29 1.41 -0.85
C VAL A 127 5.52 2.54 -1.83
N PHE A 128 4.42 3.15 -2.27
CA PHE A 128 4.42 4.31 -3.16
C PHE A 128 3.65 5.47 -2.56
N LYS A 129 4.13 6.67 -2.81
CA LYS A 129 3.50 7.92 -2.41
C LYS A 129 3.06 8.72 -3.62
N LYS A 130 1.89 9.35 -3.54
CA LYS A 130 1.49 10.42 -4.47
C LYS A 130 2.42 11.62 -4.30
N THR A 131 2.87 12.19 -5.41
CA THR A 131 3.71 13.40 -5.36
C THR A 131 2.89 14.68 -5.23
N GLY A 132 1.58 14.63 -5.52
CA GLY A 132 0.72 15.81 -5.64
C GLY A 132 0.81 16.49 -7.01
N ASN A 133 1.68 16.02 -7.90
CA ASN A 133 1.82 16.53 -9.26
C ASN A 133 1.22 15.52 -10.26
N GLY A 134 0.02 15.81 -10.73
CA GLY A 134 -0.69 14.93 -11.67
C GLY A 134 -0.82 13.50 -11.13
N ARG A 135 -0.37 12.54 -11.94
CA ARG A 135 -0.35 11.11 -11.58
C ARG A 135 1.04 10.56 -11.27
N ASP A 136 1.99 11.46 -11.04
CA ASP A 136 3.34 11.08 -10.67
C ASP A 136 3.34 10.33 -9.32
N VAL A 137 4.17 9.31 -9.22
CA VAL A 137 4.33 8.52 -8.00
C VAL A 137 5.80 8.45 -7.60
N GLN A 138 6.05 8.42 -6.30
CA GLN A 138 7.37 8.18 -5.74
C GLN A 138 7.45 6.80 -5.13
N PHE A 139 8.47 6.03 -5.44
CA PHE A 139 8.73 4.76 -4.79
C PHE A 139 9.49 4.97 -3.50
N LEU A 140 8.90 4.59 -2.36
CA LEU A 140 9.53 4.75 -1.05
C LEU A 140 10.34 3.54 -0.63
N GLY A 141 10.13 2.39 -1.23
CA GLY A 141 10.87 1.18 -0.92
C GLY A 141 9.99 -0.04 -0.68
N LEU A 142 10.63 -1.14 -0.29
CA LEU A 142 9.98 -2.35 0.18
C LEU A 142 9.75 -2.25 1.69
N ALA A 143 8.55 -2.60 2.14
CA ALA A 143 8.24 -2.74 3.55
C ALA A 143 8.19 -4.22 3.94
N ALA A 144 8.83 -4.56 5.05
CA ALA A 144 8.65 -5.82 5.74
C ALA A 144 7.64 -5.63 6.89
N PRO A 145 6.77 -6.62 7.16
CA PRO A 145 5.83 -6.51 8.28
C PRO A 145 6.57 -6.56 9.63
N GLY A 146 6.03 -5.83 10.60
CA GLY A 146 6.51 -5.83 11.97
C GLY A 146 7.60 -4.80 12.28
N ASN A 147 7.76 -4.55 13.57
CA ASN A 147 8.79 -3.68 14.10
C ASN A 147 9.52 -4.43 15.23
N PRO A 148 10.82 -4.73 15.07
CA PRO A 148 11.58 -5.50 16.07
C PRO A 148 11.72 -4.80 17.43
N LYS A 149 11.39 -3.52 17.52
CA LYS A 149 11.47 -2.73 18.75
C LYS A 149 10.18 -2.72 19.58
N ILE A 150 9.10 -3.29 19.07
CA ILE A 150 7.82 -3.40 19.77
C ILE A 150 7.37 -4.85 19.85
N SER A 151 6.50 -5.14 20.83
CA SER A 151 5.98 -6.50 20.98
C SER A 151 5.00 -6.84 19.85
N PRO A 152 4.92 -8.12 19.43
CA PRO A 152 4.08 -8.56 18.31
C PRO A 152 2.60 -8.18 18.43
N ASP A 153 2.06 -8.09 19.62
CA ASP A 153 0.69 -7.67 19.89
C ASP A 153 0.43 -6.18 19.61
N LYS A 154 1.47 -5.40 19.37
CA LYS A 154 1.39 -3.97 19.07
C LYS A 154 1.74 -3.64 17.61
N ASP A 155 2.23 -4.59 16.86
CA ASP A 155 2.59 -4.40 15.45
C ASP A 155 1.35 -4.19 14.56
N LEU A 156 0.28 -4.91 14.85
CA LEU A 156 -1.00 -4.77 14.18
C LEU A 156 -2.09 -4.53 15.21
N VAL A 157 -2.68 -3.35 15.19
CA VAL A 157 -3.71 -2.95 16.16
C VAL A 157 -4.92 -2.37 15.46
N ALA A 158 -6.09 -2.60 16.02
CA ALA A 158 -7.33 -2.00 15.56
C ALA A 158 -7.54 -0.64 16.22
N PHE A 159 -7.76 0.40 15.41
CA PHE A 159 -8.13 1.73 15.88
C PHE A 159 -9.57 2.04 15.52
N TRP A 160 -10.30 2.58 16.48
CA TRP A 160 -11.65 3.05 16.30
C TRP A 160 -11.72 4.55 16.53
N ARG A 161 -12.31 5.28 15.58
CA ARG A 161 -12.55 6.71 15.70
C ARG A 161 -14.04 6.99 15.56
N THR A 162 -14.55 7.88 16.40
CA THR A 162 -15.89 8.45 16.22
C THR A 162 -15.78 9.54 15.16
N ILE A 163 -16.40 9.33 14.01
CA ILE A 163 -16.55 10.36 12.99
C ILE A 163 -17.68 11.27 13.45
N LYS A 164 -17.37 12.53 13.75
CA LYS A 164 -18.42 13.54 13.96
C LYS A 164 -19.11 13.76 12.64
N GLU A 165 -20.41 13.47 12.58
CA GLU A 165 -21.23 13.82 11.42
C GLU A 165 -21.05 15.31 11.14
N LYS A 166 -20.58 15.64 9.94
CA LYS A 166 -20.67 17.03 9.44
C LYS A 166 -22.14 17.33 9.28
N ARG A 167 -22.74 18.02 10.24
CA ARG A 167 -24.04 18.63 10.01
C ARG A 167 -23.83 19.67 8.92
N PHE A 168 -24.34 19.39 7.74
CA PHE A 168 -24.53 20.41 6.72
C PHE A 168 -25.56 21.39 7.27
N GLN A 169 -25.14 22.60 7.56
CA GLN A 169 -26.05 23.73 7.77
C GLN A 169 -26.41 24.33 6.43
#